data_4dd4954e5341320b17b1cbc339820177
#
_entry.id   4dd4954e5341320b17b1cbc339820177
#
_cell.length_a   1.000
_cell.length_b   1.000
_cell.length_c   1.000
_cell.angle_alpha   90.00
_cell.angle_beta   90.00
_cell.angle_gamma   90.00
#
_symmetry.space_group_name_H-M   'P 1'
#
loop_
_entity.id
_entity.type
_entity.pdbx_description
1 polymer ?
#
loop_
_entity_poly.entity_id
_entity_poly.type
_entity_poly.pdbx_seq_one_letter_code
_entity_poly.pdbx_strand_id
1 'polypeptide(L)'
;MDYIKQYELLYKIKKNYGKTSIKLYDMLEKIINDLNILSVLDYGCGKSKLLDLIKKNKKIKIYRYDPAIKKYSKLTKNKTDLVICTDVLQHVPLYDLDRVLKEIKSKGIYILFYIKCTNHKTKLPNKTYANCTVYDKKWWLEKLSNYFYDIKEIKISDLTSVCFIMKGENIMNYDINIREEFFGGTLMGVKTGKRVYITKKELKNILNNNIFPKDLQYLNKDNLNIKFTKLTKKVENMFSFFDIVYLELTRACNLKCIHCLNNSGIKQKDELTKEDLLNLIKKFSSLGVQEIRFTGGEPLLFNGIYDLIRFATEEGICTSLGTNGTLVTKEVAKKLKESGLKKVVVSIDGNKKTHDKIRGRKNYQKAMHGLKYLQKNGINVRVNSVIMKSNMEDVIKLAKKMSRKKITIFIRRFISSGRGKHLENNMLNKKDYDYVRNKLQKELAKKTYVNGHYLRNDEGVNPRIKLPFVIRGCKAGQRAITILPNGDINLCGFLAAQDFPKVGNIKELDDFLDFWILINKNDHLLNLRNNLDKYNKLLNVQETYCLAYIANYLKDNKL
;
A
#
# COMPACT_ATOMS: atom_id res chain seq x y z
N MET A 1 36.71 21.82 -6.50
CA MET A 1 37.23 20.83 -7.48
C MET A 1 36.51 19.51 -7.18
N ASP A 2 35.91 18.93 -8.20
CA ASP A 2 35.10 17.70 -8.09
C ASP A 2 35.96 16.56 -7.49
N TYR A 3 35.49 15.93 -6.41
CA TYR A 3 36.20 14.85 -5.72
C TYR A 3 36.49 13.66 -6.65
N ILE A 4 35.63 13.38 -7.63
CA ILE A 4 35.83 12.34 -8.64
C ILE A 4 37.12 12.59 -9.43
N LYS A 5 37.37 13.84 -9.87
CA LYS A 5 38.62 14.21 -10.58
C LYS A 5 39.86 13.98 -9.71
N GLN A 6 39.75 14.16 -8.39
CA GLN A 6 40.88 13.87 -7.49
C GLN A 6 41.20 12.36 -7.45
N TYR A 7 40.16 11.50 -7.52
CA TYR A 7 40.36 10.04 -7.61
C TYR A 7 40.89 9.61 -8.98
N GLU A 8 40.46 10.23 -10.08
CA GLU A 8 41.03 9.99 -11.42
C GLU A 8 42.54 10.23 -11.42
N LEU A 9 43.01 11.33 -10.81
CA LEU A 9 44.40 11.65 -10.65
C LEU A 9 45.11 10.66 -9.73
N LEU A 10 44.50 10.30 -8.60
CA LEU A 10 45.07 9.35 -7.64
C LEU A 10 45.31 7.97 -8.30
N TYR A 11 44.37 7.48 -9.09
CA TYR A 11 44.52 6.23 -9.84
C TYR A 11 45.66 6.27 -10.87
N LYS A 12 45.96 7.44 -11.45
CA LYS A 12 47.13 7.61 -12.34
C LYS A 12 48.43 7.56 -11.57
N ILE A 13 48.49 8.21 -10.41
CA ILE A 13 49.71 8.33 -9.59
C ILE A 13 50.00 7.01 -8.86
N LYS A 14 48.99 6.40 -8.22
CA LYS A 14 49.15 5.18 -7.40
C LYS A 14 48.65 3.94 -8.14
N LYS A 15 49.57 3.18 -8.78
CA LYS A 15 49.24 1.98 -9.59
C LYS A 15 48.50 0.88 -8.78
N ASN A 16 48.75 0.77 -7.47
CA ASN A 16 48.18 -0.26 -6.59
C ASN A 16 46.97 0.19 -5.79
N TYR A 17 46.51 1.41 -5.92
CA TYR A 17 45.31 1.91 -5.24
C TYR A 17 44.03 1.26 -5.81
N GLY A 18 43.09 0.90 -4.93
CA GLY A 18 41.80 0.30 -5.33
C GLY A 18 41.83 -1.22 -5.60
N LYS A 19 42.75 -1.97 -4.98
CA LYS A 19 42.91 -3.45 -5.12
C LYS A 19 42.48 -4.23 -3.86
N THR A 20 41.92 -3.61 -2.85
CA THR A 20 41.78 -4.13 -1.49
C THR A 20 40.70 -5.19 -1.27
N SER A 21 39.73 -5.32 -2.16
CA SER A 21 38.54 -6.16 -1.96
C SER A 21 38.75 -7.67 -2.08
N ILE A 22 39.95 -8.14 -2.53
CA ILE A 22 40.22 -9.60 -2.71
C ILE A 22 40.08 -10.39 -1.41
N LYS A 23 40.38 -9.78 -0.26
CA LYS A 23 40.20 -10.38 1.07
C LYS A 23 38.77 -10.77 1.42
N LEU A 24 37.78 -10.32 0.64
CA LEU A 24 36.37 -10.61 0.84
C LEU A 24 35.86 -11.78 -0.02
N TYR A 25 36.77 -12.50 -0.71
CA TYR A 25 36.41 -13.55 -1.67
C TYR A 25 35.54 -14.65 -1.05
N ASP A 26 35.98 -15.29 0.03
CA ASP A 26 35.28 -16.43 0.64
C ASP A 26 33.88 -16.02 1.16
N MET A 27 33.80 -14.85 1.78
CA MET A 27 32.56 -14.29 2.27
C MET A 27 31.58 -14.00 1.11
N LEU A 28 32.06 -13.40 0.04
CA LEU A 28 31.24 -13.06 -1.11
C LEU A 28 30.79 -14.31 -1.88
N GLU A 29 31.66 -15.32 -2.01
CA GLU A 29 31.34 -16.59 -2.62
C GLU A 29 30.23 -17.32 -1.85
N LYS A 30 30.30 -17.32 -0.51
CA LYS A 30 29.24 -17.84 0.35
C LYS A 30 27.92 -17.11 0.16
N ILE A 31 27.91 -15.78 0.17
CA ILE A 31 26.70 -14.97 -0.05
C ILE A 31 26.07 -15.28 -1.42
N ILE A 32 26.89 -15.38 -2.46
CA ILE A 32 26.41 -15.70 -3.83
C ILE A 32 25.72 -17.06 -3.87
N ASN A 33 26.24 -18.05 -3.13
CA ASN A 33 25.63 -19.37 -3.05
C ASN A 33 24.33 -19.35 -2.23
N ASP A 34 24.39 -18.81 -1.02
CA ASP A 34 23.26 -18.84 -0.08
C ASP A 34 22.03 -18.07 -0.63
N LEU A 35 22.26 -17.02 -1.42
CA LEU A 35 21.21 -16.18 -2.00
C LEU A 35 20.93 -16.50 -3.48
N ASN A 36 21.56 -17.51 -4.09
CA ASN A 36 21.40 -17.88 -5.50
C ASN A 36 21.59 -16.70 -6.45
N ILE A 37 22.64 -15.90 -6.27
CA ILE A 37 22.95 -14.70 -7.05
C ILE A 37 23.41 -15.06 -8.46
N LEU A 38 22.75 -14.52 -9.49
CA LEU A 38 23.09 -14.71 -10.89
C LEU A 38 23.71 -13.46 -11.55
N SER A 39 23.57 -12.30 -10.93
CA SER A 39 24.13 -11.03 -11.43
C SER A 39 24.66 -10.15 -10.31
N VAL A 40 25.85 -9.57 -10.51
CA VAL A 40 26.55 -8.72 -9.52
C VAL A 40 26.99 -7.42 -10.18
N LEU A 41 26.75 -6.29 -9.50
CA LEU A 41 27.34 -5.00 -9.81
C LEU A 41 28.40 -4.66 -8.75
N ASP A 42 29.63 -4.41 -9.16
CA ASP A 42 30.70 -3.84 -8.33
C ASP A 42 30.65 -2.31 -8.46
N TYR A 43 30.10 -1.65 -7.45
CA TYR A 43 29.94 -0.19 -7.41
C TYR A 43 31.13 0.45 -6.70
N GLY A 44 31.91 1.26 -7.43
CA GLY A 44 33.20 1.76 -7.00
C GLY A 44 34.28 0.68 -7.15
N CYS A 45 34.24 -0.06 -8.26
CA CYS A 45 35.06 -1.26 -8.48
C CYS A 45 36.57 -1.01 -8.47
N GLY A 46 37.02 0.23 -8.65
CA GLY A 46 38.44 0.55 -8.71
C GLY A 46 39.21 -0.35 -9.71
N LYS A 47 40.33 -0.84 -9.27
CA LYS A 47 41.19 -1.82 -9.99
C LYS A 47 41.06 -3.25 -9.43
N SER A 48 39.97 -3.54 -8.69
CA SER A 48 39.73 -4.84 -8.07
C SER A 48 39.56 -5.96 -9.09
N LYS A 49 40.17 -7.13 -8.77
CA LYS A 49 39.99 -8.38 -9.53
C LYS A 49 39.05 -9.37 -8.81
N LEU A 50 38.40 -8.96 -7.73
CA LEU A 50 37.53 -9.84 -6.91
C LEU A 50 36.50 -10.57 -7.74
N LEU A 51 35.71 -9.86 -8.55
CA LEU A 51 34.69 -10.48 -9.38
C LEU A 51 35.26 -11.33 -10.54
N ASP A 52 36.49 -11.07 -10.98
CA ASP A 52 37.13 -11.92 -11.99
C ASP A 52 37.46 -13.32 -11.42
N LEU A 53 37.85 -13.37 -10.16
CA LEU A 53 38.11 -14.63 -9.42
C LEU A 53 36.79 -15.41 -9.24
N ILE A 54 35.73 -14.75 -8.82
CA ILE A 54 34.42 -15.39 -8.64
C ILE A 54 33.86 -15.91 -9.96
N LYS A 55 34.00 -15.16 -11.05
CA LYS A 55 33.54 -15.58 -12.38
C LYS A 55 34.21 -16.83 -12.90
N LYS A 56 35.46 -17.09 -12.53
CA LYS A 56 36.16 -18.32 -12.92
C LYS A 56 35.45 -19.57 -12.43
N ASN A 57 34.83 -19.49 -11.25
CA ASN A 57 34.22 -20.64 -10.56
C ASN A 57 32.69 -20.69 -10.74
N LYS A 58 32.05 -19.65 -11.28
CA LYS A 58 30.59 -19.53 -11.37
C LYS A 58 30.09 -18.80 -12.60
N LYS A 59 28.97 -19.27 -13.16
CA LYS A 59 28.27 -18.61 -14.27
C LYS A 59 27.44 -17.41 -13.74
N ILE A 60 28.08 -16.30 -13.38
CA ILE A 60 27.41 -15.07 -12.98
C ILE A 60 27.66 -13.94 -13.98
N LYS A 61 26.68 -13.05 -14.12
CA LYS A 61 26.78 -11.85 -14.93
C LYS A 61 27.35 -10.70 -14.13
N ILE A 62 28.48 -10.13 -14.58
CA ILE A 62 29.19 -9.09 -13.85
C ILE A 62 29.03 -7.75 -14.54
N TYR A 63 28.76 -6.73 -13.72
CA TYR A 63 28.79 -5.32 -14.09
C TYR A 63 29.81 -4.60 -13.21
N ARG A 64 30.42 -3.55 -13.76
CA ARG A 64 31.38 -2.73 -13.03
C ARG A 64 31.06 -1.27 -13.22
N TYR A 65 31.16 -0.50 -12.16
CA TYR A 65 31.01 0.94 -12.19
C TYR A 65 32.03 1.61 -11.28
N ASP A 66 32.71 2.59 -11.81
CA ASP A 66 33.58 3.51 -11.07
C ASP A 66 33.65 4.83 -11.82
N PRO A 67 33.12 5.94 -11.28
CA PRO A 67 33.07 7.21 -11.97
C PRO A 67 34.46 7.80 -12.28
N ALA A 68 35.48 7.39 -11.54
CA ALA A 68 36.87 7.85 -11.71
C ALA A 68 37.69 6.97 -12.69
N ILE A 69 37.09 5.93 -13.28
CA ILE A 69 37.77 5.06 -14.25
C ILE A 69 37.00 5.08 -15.58
N LYS A 70 37.56 5.73 -16.62
CA LYS A 70 36.94 5.93 -17.93
C LYS A 70 36.25 4.66 -18.50
N LYS A 71 36.89 3.50 -18.39
CA LYS A 71 36.36 2.20 -18.84
C LYS A 71 35.07 1.79 -18.10
N TYR A 72 34.89 2.20 -16.86
CA TYR A 72 33.79 1.80 -15.96
C TYR A 72 32.90 2.98 -15.57
N SER A 73 33.05 4.15 -16.20
CA SER A 73 32.33 5.39 -15.81
C SER A 73 30.83 5.39 -16.15
N LYS A 74 30.32 4.38 -16.89
CA LYS A 74 28.90 4.26 -17.23
C LYS A 74 28.23 3.23 -16.34
N LEU A 75 27.31 3.70 -15.49
CA LEU A 75 26.51 2.82 -14.66
C LEU A 75 25.51 2.02 -15.52
N THR A 76 25.41 0.72 -15.24
CA THR A 76 24.43 -0.15 -15.93
C THR A 76 23.00 0.33 -15.77
N LYS A 77 22.19 0.21 -16.82
CA LYS A 77 20.74 0.43 -16.76
C LYS A 77 20.01 -0.73 -16.09
N ASN A 78 20.60 -1.93 -16.09
CA ASN A 78 20.00 -3.13 -15.53
C ASN A 78 20.09 -3.13 -14.01
N LYS A 79 19.06 -3.67 -13.37
CA LYS A 79 19.09 -4.05 -11.97
C LYS A 79 19.79 -5.40 -11.83
N THR A 80 20.55 -5.59 -10.76
CA THR A 80 21.31 -6.82 -10.47
C THR A 80 20.79 -7.48 -9.19
N ASP A 81 21.05 -8.78 -9.02
CA ASP A 81 20.68 -9.49 -7.81
C ASP A 81 21.46 -8.97 -6.59
N LEU A 82 22.74 -8.67 -6.79
CA LEU A 82 23.61 -8.15 -5.75
C LEU A 82 24.38 -6.92 -6.23
N VAL A 83 24.43 -5.87 -5.44
CA VAL A 83 25.41 -4.79 -5.56
C VAL A 83 26.42 -4.95 -4.43
N ILE A 84 27.69 -5.00 -4.77
CA ILE A 84 28.77 -4.87 -3.78
C ILE A 84 29.35 -3.46 -3.85
N CYS A 85 29.56 -2.85 -2.71
CA CYS A 85 30.16 -1.53 -2.57
C CYS A 85 31.19 -1.59 -1.43
N THR A 86 32.43 -1.84 -1.82
CA THR A 86 33.50 -2.17 -0.88
C THR A 86 34.59 -1.10 -0.88
N ASP A 87 34.89 -0.53 0.29
CA ASP A 87 35.84 0.56 0.45
C ASP A 87 35.53 1.82 -0.36
N VAL A 88 34.23 2.21 -0.47
CA VAL A 88 33.77 3.33 -1.29
C VAL A 88 33.09 4.43 -0.48
N LEU A 89 32.13 4.10 0.38
CA LEU A 89 31.26 5.11 1.02
C LEU A 89 32.01 6.11 1.88
N GLN A 90 33.10 5.70 2.54
CA GLN A 90 33.95 6.61 3.32
C GLN A 90 34.69 7.65 2.45
N HIS A 91 34.72 7.44 1.12
CA HIS A 91 35.33 8.35 0.15
C HIS A 91 34.31 9.32 -0.47
N VAL A 92 33.02 9.11 -0.24
CA VAL A 92 31.95 9.97 -0.74
C VAL A 92 31.72 11.11 0.24
N PRO A 93 31.79 12.38 -0.19
CA PRO A 93 31.49 13.51 0.68
C PRO A 93 30.05 13.45 1.24
N LEU A 94 29.87 13.90 2.48
CA LEU A 94 28.60 13.79 3.20
C LEU A 94 27.42 14.43 2.42
N TYR A 95 27.67 15.56 1.72
CA TYR A 95 26.66 16.23 0.91
C TYR A 95 26.21 15.43 -0.33
N ASP A 96 27.00 14.45 -0.79
CA ASP A 96 26.68 13.61 -1.95
C ASP A 96 26.27 12.17 -1.56
N LEU A 97 26.45 11.80 -0.30
CA LEU A 97 26.23 10.45 0.20
C LEU A 97 24.78 9.97 -0.04
N ASP A 98 23.79 10.84 0.16
CA ASP A 98 22.37 10.51 -0.01
C ASP A 98 22.03 10.18 -1.47
N ARG A 99 22.63 10.89 -2.42
CA ARG A 99 22.49 10.61 -3.84
C ARG A 99 23.08 9.24 -4.19
N VAL A 100 24.28 8.97 -3.70
CA VAL A 100 25.00 7.70 -3.94
C VAL A 100 24.22 6.52 -3.35
N LEU A 101 23.72 6.63 -2.11
CA LEU A 101 22.92 5.58 -1.48
C LEU A 101 21.61 5.29 -2.25
N LYS A 102 20.93 6.32 -2.74
CA LYS A 102 19.74 6.17 -3.60
C LYS A 102 20.07 5.50 -4.93
N GLU A 103 21.21 5.85 -5.52
CA GLU A 103 21.68 5.27 -6.78
C GLU A 103 22.01 3.77 -6.60
N ILE A 104 22.76 3.40 -5.58
CA ILE A 104 23.08 2.00 -5.24
C ILE A 104 21.81 1.21 -4.97
N LYS A 105 20.88 1.76 -4.15
CA LYS A 105 19.57 1.17 -3.87
C LYS A 105 18.82 0.80 -5.14
N SER A 106 18.85 1.68 -6.14
CA SER A 106 18.13 1.48 -7.41
C SER A 106 18.67 0.34 -8.27
N LYS A 107 19.89 -0.16 -7.98
CA LYS A 107 20.63 -1.10 -8.82
C LYS A 107 20.69 -2.53 -8.29
N GLY A 108 20.38 -2.78 -7.04
CA GLY A 108 20.46 -4.12 -6.46
C GLY A 108 19.22 -4.58 -5.72
N ILE A 109 18.99 -5.90 -5.75
CA ILE A 109 18.05 -6.56 -4.84
C ILE A 109 18.69 -6.66 -3.45
N TYR A 110 19.88 -7.21 -3.42
CA TYR A 110 20.75 -7.24 -2.23
C TYR A 110 21.88 -6.25 -2.40
N ILE A 111 22.30 -5.62 -1.29
CA ILE A 111 23.44 -4.71 -1.25
C ILE A 111 24.38 -5.16 -0.16
N LEU A 112 25.65 -5.28 -0.50
CA LEU A 112 26.73 -5.55 0.44
C LEU A 112 27.59 -4.31 0.56
N PHE A 113 27.65 -3.73 1.75
CA PHE A 113 28.59 -2.68 2.09
C PHE A 113 29.74 -3.22 2.95
N TYR A 114 30.96 -2.86 2.58
CA TYR A 114 32.12 -2.97 3.43
C TYR A 114 32.70 -1.56 3.58
N ILE A 115 32.66 -1.01 4.80
CA ILE A 115 32.93 0.41 5.06
C ILE A 115 34.02 0.51 6.12
N LYS A 116 35.03 1.32 5.83
CA LYS A 116 36.10 1.62 6.79
C LYS A 116 35.68 2.75 7.72
N CYS A 117 35.75 2.49 9.04
CA CYS A 117 35.31 3.43 10.08
C CYS A 117 36.48 4.22 10.71
N THR A 118 37.68 4.15 10.12
CA THR A 118 38.87 4.84 10.60
C THR A 118 39.48 5.70 9.50
N ASN A 119 40.19 6.75 9.92
CA ASN A 119 40.93 7.61 9.00
C ASN A 119 42.08 6.83 8.33
N HIS A 120 42.19 6.96 7.04
CA HIS A 120 43.31 6.41 6.27
C HIS A 120 44.34 7.51 6.00
N LYS A 121 45.66 7.19 6.11
CA LYS A 121 46.76 8.13 5.87
C LYS A 121 46.90 8.60 4.41
N THR A 122 46.12 8.03 3.47
CA THR A 122 46.17 8.42 2.05
C THR A 122 45.58 9.79 1.84
N LYS A 123 46.36 10.68 1.23
CA LYS A 123 45.90 12.00 0.78
C LYS A 123 45.63 11.98 -0.72
N LEU A 124 44.62 12.73 -1.12
CA LEU A 124 44.30 13.07 -2.51
C LEU A 124 45.34 14.06 -3.06
N PRO A 125 45.44 14.24 -4.38
CA PRO A 125 46.37 15.21 -4.99
C PRO A 125 46.19 16.65 -4.48
N ASN A 126 45.00 17.03 -4.07
CA ASN A 126 44.73 18.32 -3.43
C ASN A 126 45.09 18.39 -1.93
N LYS A 127 45.84 17.39 -1.43
CA LYS A 127 46.33 17.25 -0.04
C LYS A 127 45.22 16.96 1.01
N THR A 128 43.94 16.89 0.67
CA THR A 128 42.89 16.44 1.59
C THR A 128 42.96 14.92 1.83
N TYR A 129 42.38 14.43 2.93
CA TYR A 129 42.31 12.99 3.18
C TYR A 129 41.36 12.31 2.19
N ALA A 130 41.71 11.12 1.72
CA ALA A 130 40.88 10.32 0.85
C ALA A 130 39.59 9.86 1.53
N ASN A 131 39.64 9.55 2.83
CA ASN A 131 38.44 9.27 3.61
C ASN A 131 37.87 10.59 4.14
N CYS A 132 36.73 11.02 3.63
CA CYS A 132 36.05 12.26 4.00
C CYS A 132 34.77 12.06 4.82
N THR A 133 34.24 10.83 4.85
CA THR A 133 33.02 10.45 5.59
C THR A 133 33.39 9.28 6.53
N VAL A 134 33.95 9.62 7.69
CA VAL A 134 34.44 8.64 8.66
C VAL A 134 33.61 8.74 9.94
N TYR A 135 32.81 7.74 10.16
CA TYR A 135 31.91 7.62 11.31
C TYR A 135 31.95 6.21 11.86
N ASP A 136 31.46 6.02 13.09
CA ASP A 136 31.39 4.74 13.76
C ASP A 136 30.28 3.82 13.18
N LYS A 137 30.27 2.58 13.65
CA LYS A 137 29.30 1.57 13.25
C LYS A 137 27.85 2.02 13.51
N LYS A 138 27.59 2.67 14.64
CA LYS A 138 26.24 3.10 15.04
C LYS A 138 25.70 4.13 14.08
N TRP A 139 26.51 5.12 13.74
CA TRP A 139 26.14 6.14 12.75
C TRP A 139 25.85 5.54 11.37
N TRP A 140 26.72 4.62 10.88
CA TRP A 140 26.49 3.98 9.60
C TRP A 140 25.21 3.15 9.58
N LEU A 141 24.93 2.42 10.67
CA LEU A 141 23.70 1.62 10.77
C LEU A 141 22.45 2.51 10.72
N GLU A 142 22.45 3.62 11.46
CA GLU A 142 21.36 4.60 11.45
C GLU A 142 21.22 5.23 10.07
N LYS A 143 22.29 5.69 9.45
CA LYS A 143 22.29 6.29 8.11
C LYS A 143 21.73 5.33 7.06
N LEU A 144 22.19 4.07 7.05
CA LEU A 144 21.78 3.06 6.08
C LEU A 144 20.33 2.61 6.30
N SER A 145 19.84 2.60 7.54
CA SER A 145 18.45 2.24 7.85
C SER A 145 17.41 3.17 7.23
N ASN A 146 17.79 4.40 6.89
CA ASN A 146 16.92 5.33 6.15
C ASN A 146 16.72 4.97 4.67
N TYR A 147 17.57 4.08 4.13
CA TYR A 147 17.54 3.71 2.71
C TYR A 147 17.26 2.24 2.46
N PHE A 148 17.73 1.35 3.34
CA PHE A 148 17.78 -0.09 3.12
C PHE A 148 17.01 -0.85 4.18
N TYR A 149 16.69 -2.11 3.88
CA TYR A 149 15.86 -2.99 4.70
C TYR A 149 16.62 -4.26 5.09
N ASP A 150 16.17 -4.95 6.14
CA ASP A 150 16.71 -6.24 6.57
C ASP A 150 18.26 -6.19 6.71
N ILE A 151 18.75 -5.16 7.41
CA ILE A 151 20.19 -4.92 7.58
C ILE A 151 20.75 -5.95 8.54
N LYS A 152 21.67 -6.77 8.05
CA LYS A 152 22.40 -7.77 8.85
C LYS A 152 23.88 -7.44 8.85
N GLU A 153 24.45 -7.38 10.05
CA GLU A 153 25.90 -7.26 10.20
C GLU A 153 26.55 -8.61 9.90
N ILE A 154 27.60 -8.57 9.11
CA ILE A 154 28.49 -9.72 8.88
C ILE A 154 29.73 -9.51 9.72
N LYS A 155 30.03 -10.47 10.60
CA LYS A 155 31.27 -10.45 11.40
C LYS A 155 32.46 -10.58 10.47
N ILE A 156 33.42 -9.67 10.61
CA ILE A 156 34.68 -9.63 9.87
C ILE A 156 35.83 -9.52 10.87
N SER A 157 37.02 -9.98 10.46
CA SER A 157 38.24 -9.91 11.30
C SER A 157 38.82 -8.51 11.43
N ASP A 158 38.47 -7.60 10.53
CA ASP A 158 38.95 -6.22 10.54
C ASP A 158 38.12 -5.35 11.50
N LEU A 159 38.62 -5.11 12.70
CA LEU A 159 37.97 -4.30 13.73
C LEU A 159 37.82 -2.81 13.38
N THR A 160 38.47 -2.35 12.32
CA THR A 160 38.40 -0.95 11.84
C THR A 160 37.37 -0.73 10.76
N SER A 161 36.65 -1.77 10.37
CA SER A 161 35.67 -1.77 9.31
C SER A 161 34.36 -2.43 9.76
N VAL A 162 33.28 -2.11 9.08
CA VAL A 162 31.97 -2.75 9.25
C VAL A 162 31.53 -3.36 7.94
N CYS A 163 30.84 -4.49 8.02
CA CYS A 163 30.28 -5.15 6.87
C CYS A 163 28.78 -5.40 7.09
N PHE A 164 27.96 -4.94 6.16
CA PHE A 164 26.51 -5.11 6.21
C PHE A 164 26.01 -5.71 4.89
N ILE A 165 25.12 -6.71 4.99
CA ILE A 165 24.27 -7.13 3.89
C ILE A 165 22.84 -6.69 4.16
N MET A 166 22.18 -6.17 3.16
CA MET A 166 20.84 -5.62 3.26
C MET A 166 20.06 -5.74 1.96
N LYS A 167 18.78 -5.46 2.01
CA LYS A 167 17.92 -5.39 0.80
C LYS A 167 17.80 -3.95 0.34
N GLY A 168 18.09 -3.72 -0.93
CA GLY A 168 17.97 -2.41 -1.59
C GLY A 168 16.52 -1.99 -1.77
N GLU A 169 15.66 -2.96 -2.02
CA GLU A 169 14.22 -2.79 -1.99
C GLU A 169 13.65 -3.80 -1.00
N ASN A 170 12.60 -3.41 -0.34
CA ASN A 170 11.79 -4.39 0.39
C ASN A 170 11.00 -5.20 -0.65
N ILE A 171 11.72 -5.97 -1.48
CA ILE A 171 11.11 -6.97 -2.36
C ILE A 171 10.76 -8.19 -1.50
N MET A 172 10.07 -7.96 -0.42
CA MET A 172 9.17 -8.95 0.06
C MET A 172 7.89 -8.77 -0.75
N ASN A 173 7.92 -9.23 -2.02
CA ASN A 173 6.70 -9.48 -2.77
C ASN A 173 5.92 -10.55 -2.03
N TYR A 174 5.31 -10.17 -0.93
CA TYR A 174 4.42 -11.06 -0.21
C TYR A 174 3.32 -11.52 -1.17
N ASP A 175 3.18 -12.81 -1.29
CA ASP A 175 2.06 -13.41 -2.03
C ASP A 175 0.81 -13.40 -1.16
N ILE A 176 1.02 -13.58 0.14
CA ILE A 176 -0.04 -13.74 1.14
C ILE A 176 0.31 -12.95 2.39
N ASN A 177 -0.69 -12.26 2.95
CA ASN A 177 -0.63 -11.64 4.27
C ASN A 177 -1.63 -12.35 5.18
N ILE A 178 -1.13 -12.95 6.26
CA ILE A 178 -1.93 -13.65 7.27
C ILE A 178 -1.78 -12.91 8.59
N ARG A 179 -2.91 -12.59 9.23
CA ARG A 179 -2.95 -12.15 10.62
C ARG A 179 -3.65 -13.20 11.47
N GLU A 180 -3.01 -13.57 12.58
CA GLU A 180 -3.60 -14.48 13.55
C GLU A 180 -4.79 -13.83 14.25
N GLU A 181 -5.87 -14.58 14.39
CA GLU A 181 -7.10 -14.18 15.06
C GLU A 181 -7.46 -15.20 16.14
N PHE A 182 -8.34 -14.86 17.07
CA PHE A 182 -8.78 -15.79 18.11
C PHE A 182 -9.47 -17.05 17.53
N PHE A 183 -10.11 -16.95 16.37
CA PHE A 183 -10.77 -18.05 15.65
C PHE A 183 -9.85 -18.82 14.69
N GLY A 184 -8.64 -18.32 14.44
CA GLY A 184 -7.67 -18.87 13.47
C GLY A 184 -6.91 -17.75 12.80
N GLY A 185 -7.36 -17.28 11.64
CA GLY A 185 -6.68 -16.18 10.94
C GLY A 185 -7.51 -15.51 9.85
N THR A 186 -7.10 -14.29 9.52
CA THR A 186 -7.48 -13.60 8.28
C THR A 186 -6.35 -13.74 7.27
N LEU A 187 -6.66 -14.23 6.07
CA LEU A 187 -5.71 -14.41 4.99
C LEU A 187 -6.08 -13.50 3.81
N MET A 188 -5.12 -12.74 3.32
CA MET A 188 -5.24 -11.89 2.13
C MET A 188 -4.21 -12.32 1.09
N GLY A 189 -4.65 -12.72 -0.08
CA GLY A 189 -3.77 -12.81 -1.24
C GLY A 189 -3.40 -11.40 -1.70
N VAL A 190 -2.15 -10.99 -1.48
CA VAL A 190 -1.69 -9.62 -1.77
C VAL A 190 -1.81 -9.31 -3.26
N LYS A 191 -1.44 -10.27 -4.11
CA LYS A 191 -1.52 -10.13 -5.57
C LYS A 191 -2.95 -10.23 -6.11
N THR A 192 -3.81 -11.03 -5.49
CA THR A 192 -5.19 -11.28 -5.96
C THR A 192 -6.21 -10.34 -5.34
N GLY A 193 -5.91 -9.82 -4.16
CA GLY A 193 -6.82 -9.03 -3.34
C GLY A 193 -8.02 -9.82 -2.82
N LYS A 194 -7.96 -11.16 -2.84
CA LYS A 194 -8.97 -12.03 -2.24
C LYS A 194 -8.65 -12.19 -0.76
N ARG A 195 -9.68 -12.07 0.07
CA ARG A 195 -9.60 -12.24 1.53
C ARG A 195 -10.47 -13.41 1.95
N VAL A 196 -9.95 -14.24 2.83
CA VAL A 196 -10.67 -15.37 3.43
C VAL A 196 -10.36 -15.47 4.92
N TYR A 197 -11.25 -16.10 5.68
CA TYR A 197 -11.01 -16.51 7.05
C TYR A 197 -10.61 -17.96 7.07
N ILE A 198 -9.68 -18.30 7.93
CA ILE A 198 -9.16 -19.67 8.13
C ILE A 198 -9.28 -20.06 9.59
N THR A 199 -9.55 -21.34 9.85
CA THR A 199 -9.62 -21.92 11.19
C THR A 199 -8.24 -22.06 11.82
N LYS A 200 -8.18 -22.30 13.14
CA LYS A 200 -6.91 -22.58 13.85
C LYS A 200 -6.15 -23.77 13.23
N LYS A 201 -6.88 -24.82 12.86
CA LYS A 201 -6.30 -26.02 12.22
C LYS A 201 -5.69 -25.69 10.85
N GLU A 202 -6.43 -24.94 10.02
CA GLU A 202 -5.95 -24.51 8.70
C GLU A 202 -4.74 -23.58 8.83
N LEU A 203 -4.77 -22.63 9.77
CA LEU A 203 -3.63 -21.74 10.04
C LEU A 203 -2.37 -22.52 10.38
N LYS A 204 -2.48 -23.52 11.30
CA LYS A 204 -1.37 -24.37 11.68
C LYS A 204 -0.82 -25.17 10.48
N ASN A 205 -1.70 -25.71 9.64
CA ASN A 205 -1.30 -26.46 8.45
C ASN A 205 -0.59 -25.58 7.41
N ILE A 206 -1.05 -24.34 7.21
CA ILE A 206 -0.42 -23.40 6.29
C ILE A 206 0.97 -22.99 6.80
N LEU A 207 1.09 -22.64 8.08
CA LEU A 207 2.36 -22.15 8.63
C LEU A 207 3.44 -23.24 8.75
N ASN A 208 3.05 -24.47 9.12
CA ASN A 208 4.00 -25.55 9.36
C ASN A 208 4.35 -26.34 8.08
N ASN A 209 3.37 -26.55 7.20
CA ASN A 209 3.48 -27.51 6.10
C ASN A 209 3.20 -26.89 4.72
N ASN A 210 2.94 -25.58 4.64
CA ASN A 210 2.50 -24.89 3.42
C ASN A 210 1.27 -25.53 2.74
N ILE A 211 0.39 -26.18 3.54
CA ILE A 211 -0.80 -26.88 3.06
C ILE A 211 -2.02 -25.96 3.18
N PHE A 212 -2.58 -25.60 2.03
CA PHE A 212 -3.80 -24.79 1.95
C PHE A 212 -5.06 -25.66 1.83
N PRO A 213 -6.21 -25.20 2.38
CA PRO A 213 -7.51 -25.84 2.19
C PRO A 213 -7.86 -26.01 0.70
N LYS A 214 -8.70 -27.01 0.38
CA LYS A 214 -9.09 -27.35 -1.01
C LYS A 214 -9.51 -26.15 -1.87
N ASP A 215 -10.32 -25.27 -1.32
CA ASP A 215 -10.82 -24.06 -2.01
C ASP A 215 -9.80 -22.92 -2.07
N LEU A 216 -8.65 -23.06 -1.42
CA LEU A 216 -7.51 -22.14 -1.45
C LEU A 216 -6.28 -22.73 -2.15
N GLN A 217 -6.38 -23.91 -2.75
CA GLN A 217 -5.26 -24.59 -3.44
C GLN A 217 -4.68 -23.77 -4.60
N TYR A 218 -5.44 -22.80 -5.15
CA TYR A 218 -4.91 -21.86 -6.13
C TYR A 218 -3.80 -20.94 -5.56
N LEU A 219 -3.61 -20.97 -4.24
CA LEU A 219 -2.50 -20.32 -3.53
C LEU A 219 -1.30 -21.25 -3.37
N ASN A 220 -1.45 -22.58 -3.59
CA ASN A 220 -0.35 -23.52 -3.54
C ASN A 220 0.62 -23.21 -4.68
N LYS A 221 1.77 -22.68 -4.33
CA LYS A 221 2.92 -22.45 -5.21
C LYS A 221 4.16 -22.76 -4.41
N ASP A 222 5.15 -23.29 -5.07
CA ASP A 222 6.47 -23.44 -4.47
C ASP A 222 7.03 -22.06 -4.12
N ASN A 223 7.63 -21.94 -2.94
CA ASN A 223 8.27 -20.71 -2.46
C ASN A 223 7.34 -19.49 -2.28
N LEU A 224 6.18 -19.67 -1.63
CA LEU A 224 5.32 -18.55 -1.26
C LEU A 224 5.96 -17.66 -0.19
N ASN A 225 6.01 -16.36 -0.46
CA ASN A 225 6.37 -15.36 0.53
C ASN A 225 5.13 -15.01 1.39
N ILE A 226 5.07 -15.57 2.59
CA ILE A 226 3.98 -15.34 3.54
C ILE A 226 4.41 -14.29 4.56
N LYS A 227 3.64 -13.19 4.64
CA LYS A 227 3.70 -12.29 5.76
C LYS A 227 2.79 -12.82 6.86
N PHE A 228 3.33 -13.17 8.01
CA PHE A 228 2.55 -13.58 9.17
C PHE A 228 2.66 -12.55 10.28
N THR A 229 1.51 -12.12 10.80
CA THR A 229 1.41 -11.18 11.92
C THR A 229 0.68 -11.82 13.07
N LYS A 230 1.31 -11.82 14.24
CA LYS A 230 0.73 -12.23 15.52
C LYS A 230 0.77 -11.03 16.45
N LEU A 231 -0.40 -10.58 16.89
CA LEU A 231 -0.50 -9.45 17.82
C LEU A 231 -0.41 -9.95 19.26
N THR A 232 0.23 -9.16 20.11
CA THR A 232 0.46 -9.50 21.53
C THR A 232 -0.83 -9.42 22.36
N LYS A 233 -1.70 -8.46 22.02
CA LYS A 233 -3.00 -8.26 22.70
C LYS A 233 -4.10 -8.82 21.80
N LYS A 234 -4.91 -9.74 22.32
CA LYS A 234 -6.07 -10.32 21.64
C LYS A 234 -7.29 -10.20 22.53
N VAL A 235 -8.43 -9.88 21.94
CA VAL A 235 -9.72 -9.84 22.61
C VAL A 235 -10.63 -10.85 21.93
N GLU A 236 -11.34 -11.63 22.73
CA GLU A 236 -12.34 -12.58 22.21
C GLU A 236 -13.53 -11.83 21.61
N ASN A 237 -14.17 -12.49 20.65
CA ASN A 237 -15.37 -11.97 19.96
C ASN A 237 -15.17 -10.66 19.18
N MET A 238 -13.93 -10.34 18.79
CA MET A 238 -13.62 -9.25 17.87
C MET A 238 -12.39 -9.57 17.01
N PHE A 239 -12.21 -8.86 15.91
CA PHE A 239 -10.96 -8.93 15.14
C PHE A 239 -9.81 -8.34 15.94
N SER A 240 -8.64 -8.96 15.85
CA SER A 240 -7.43 -8.50 16.54
C SER A 240 -7.03 -7.10 16.13
N PHE A 241 -7.35 -6.71 14.89
CA PHE A 241 -7.19 -5.35 14.36
C PHE A 241 -8.08 -5.16 13.12
N PHE A 242 -8.17 -3.94 12.57
CA PHE A 242 -8.91 -3.72 11.33
C PHE A 242 -8.16 -4.30 10.12
N ASP A 243 -8.92 -4.80 9.16
CA ASP A 243 -8.38 -5.36 7.92
C ASP A 243 -8.15 -4.31 6.84
N ILE A 244 -8.98 -3.26 6.84
CA ILE A 244 -9.08 -2.28 5.76
C ILE A 244 -8.98 -0.87 6.33
N VAL A 245 -8.09 -0.08 5.74
CA VAL A 245 -8.01 1.37 5.98
C VAL A 245 -8.47 2.11 4.74
N TYR A 246 -9.45 2.99 4.89
CA TYR A 246 -9.76 4.02 3.92
C TYR A 246 -8.90 5.24 4.27
N LEU A 247 -7.89 5.51 3.48
CA LEU A 247 -6.94 6.59 3.72
C LEU A 247 -7.23 7.73 2.75
N GLU A 248 -7.84 8.79 3.26
CA GLU A 248 -8.11 10.01 2.50
C GLU A 248 -6.85 10.88 2.47
N LEU A 249 -6.23 11.00 1.30
CA LEU A 249 -4.92 11.64 1.16
C LEU A 249 -5.01 13.17 1.14
N THR A 250 -6.12 13.71 0.62
CA THR A 250 -6.29 15.15 0.43
C THR A 250 -7.76 15.50 0.25
N ARG A 251 -8.15 16.71 0.61
CA ARG A 251 -9.44 17.32 0.23
C ARG A 251 -9.40 17.99 -1.14
N ALA A 252 -8.21 18.16 -1.75
CA ALA A 252 -8.11 18.66 -3.11
C ALA A 252 -8.83 17.74 -4.10
N CYS A 253 -9.61 18.32 -4.99
CA CYS A 253 -10.30 17.61 -6.06
C CYS A 253 -10.43 18.50 -7.29
N ASN A 254 -10.19 17.93 -8.46
CA ASN A 254 -10.39 18.65 -9.73
C ASN A 254 -11.85 18.71 -10.18
N LEU A 255 -12.79 18.12 -9.42
CA LEU A 255 -14.24 18.15 -9.69
C LEU A 255 -15.02 18.80 -8.55
N LYS A 256 -16.18 19.39 -8.89
CA LYS A 256 -17.15 19.97 -7.96
C LYS A 256 -18.51 19.23 -8.05
N CYS A 257 -18.49 17.91 -7.84
CA CYS A 257 -19.70 17.08 -7.92
C CYS A 257 -20.79 17.56 -6.97
N ILE A 258 -22.06 17.63 -7.44
CA ILE A 258 -23.19 18.16 -6.65
C ILE A 258 -23.52 17.30 -5.42
N HIS A 259 -23.22 16.00 -5.46
CA HIS A 259 -23.49 15.03 -4.40
C HIS A 259 -22.24 14.71 -3.56
N CYS A 260 -21.19 15.55 -3.62
CA CYS A 260 -19.93 15.24 -2.95
C CYS A 260 -20.11 15.17 -1.44
N LEU A 261 -19.91 13.96 -0.89
CA LEU A 261 -20.03 13.65 0.52
C LEU A 261 -19.10 14.52 1.39
N ASN A 262 -17.86 14.70 0.95
CA ASN A 262 -16.81 15.39 1.71
C ASN A 262 -16.66 16.88 1.38
N ASN A 263 -17.52 17.44 0.53
CA ASN A 263 -17.38 18.80 0.02
C ASN A 263 -15.96 19.13 -0.50
N SER A 264 -15.31 18.15 -1.11
CA SER A 264 -13.91 18.25 -1.59
C SER A 264 -13.77 19.28 -2.72
N GLY A 265 -12.59 19.89 -2.83
CA GLY A 265 -12.24 20.89 -3.85
C GLY A 265 -10.87 21.48 -3.59
N ILE A 266 -10.66 22.14 -2.45
CA ILE A 266 -9.41 22.80 -2.07
C ILE A 266 -8.64 21.93 -1.06
N LYS A 267 -7.33 21.92 -1.17
CA LYS A 267 -6.43 21.30 -0.20
C LYS A 267 -6.56 21.99 1.15
N GLN A 268 -6.62 21.22 2.24
CA GLN A 268 -6.58 21.75 3.60
C GLN A 268 -5.14 22.03 4.04
N LYS A 269 -4.96 22.96 4.98
CA LYS A 269 -3.62 23.37 5.46
C LYS A 269 -2.94 22.31 6.32
N ASP A 270 -3.72 21.53 7.07
CA ASP A 270 -3.31 20.56 8.08
C ASP A 270 -3.24 19.10 7.56
N GLU A 271 -3.28 18.92 6.24
CA GLU A 271 -3.18 17.59 5.63
C GLU A 271 -1.84 16.94 5.93
N LEU A 272 -1.90 15.63 6.18
CA LEU A 272 -0.73 14.77 6.42
C LEU A 272 0.27 14.87 5.26
N THR A 273 1.54 14.92 5.63
CA THR A 273 2.63 14.90 4.67
C THR A 273 2.84 13.49 4.08
N LYS A 274 3.61 13.39 3.01
CA LYS A 274 4.02 12.09 2.46
C LYS A 274 4.77 11.26 3.50
N GLU A 275 5.60 11.88 4.32
CA GLU A 275 6.40 11.26 5.38
C GLU A 275 5.50 10.66 6.47
N ASP A 276 4.51 11.43 6.95
CA ASP A 276 3.51 10.96 7.91
C ASP A 276 2.79 9.72 7.40
N LEU A 277 2.39 9.74 6.12
CA LEU A 277 1.67 8.65 5.47
C LEU A 277 2.55 7.40 5.29
N LEU A 278 3.84 7.54 4.98
CA LEU A 278 4.77 6.41 4.90
C LEU A 278 4.96 5.77 6.28
N ASN A 279 5.15 6.58 7.33
CA ASN A 279 5.27 6.11 8.70
C ASN A 279 3.99 5.39 9.16
N LEU A 280 2.83 5.93 8.81
CA LEU A 280 1.55 5.31 9.10
C LEU A 280 1.38 3.95 8.40
N ILE A 281 1.74 3.86 7.11
CA ILE A 281 1.71 2.60 6.35
C ILE A 281 2.62 1.56 7.01
N LYS A 282 3.81 1.95 7.47
CA LYS A 282 4.73 1.05 8.19
C LYS A 282 4.11 0.53 9.50
N LYS A 283 3.49 1.40 10.30
CA LYS A 283 2.74 1.01 11.51
C LYS A 283 1.60 0.04 11.18
N PHE A 284 0.82 0.30 10.13
CA PHE A 284 -0.24 -0.59 9.70
C PHE A 284 0.27 -1.96 9.22
N SER A 285 1.41 -1.98 8.56
CA SER A 285 2.07 -3.20 8.15
C SER A 285 2.43 -4.07 9.35
N SER A 286 3.02 -3.52 10.41
CA SER A 286 3.38 -4.25 11.64
C SER A 286 2.15 -4.78 12.40
N LEU A 287 1.00 -4.12 12.29
CA LEU A 287 -0.28 -4.51 12.89
C LEU A 287 -1.11 -5.47 12.01
N GLY A 288 -0.58 -5.87 10.86
CA GLY A 288 -1.21 -6.85 9.97
C GLY A 288 -2.43 -6.33 9.23
N VAL A 289 -2.50 -5.02 8.95
CA VAL A 289 -3.48 -4.44 8.02
C VAL A 289 -3.32 -5.09 6.66
N GLN A 290 -4.42 -5.49 6.05
CA GLN A 290 -4.41 -6.26 4.83
C GLN A 290 -4.71 -5.45 3.56
N GLU A 291 -5.51 -4.38 3.66
CA GLU A 291 -5.83 -3.53 2.51
C GLU A 291 -5.81 -2.06 2.90
N ILE A 292 -5.11 -1.24 2.12
CA ILE A 292 -5.24 0.21 2.16
C ILE A 292 -5.97 0.66 0.89
N ARG A 293 -7.04 1.44 1.08
CA ARG A 293 -7.75 2.10 0.01
C ARG A 293 -7.44 3.58 0.02
N PHE A 294 -6.60 3.99 -0.91
CA PHE A 294 -6.30 5.39 -1.13
C PHE A 294 -7.51 6.10 -1.74
N THR A 295 -7.94 7.19 -1.13
CA THR A 295 -9.11 7.98 -1.51
C THR A 295 -8.92 9.44 -1.09
N GLY A 296 -10.00 10.21 -0.96
CA GLY A 296 -9.98 11.61 -0.55
C GLY A 296 -10.89 12.45 -1.42
N GLY A 297 -10.45 13.63 -1.82
CA GLY A 297 -11.02 14.38 -2.92
C GLY A 297 -10.72 13.65 -4.23
N GLU A 298 -9.57 13.94 -4.83
CA GLU A 298 -9.00 13.12 -5.91
C GLU A 298 -7.58 12.70 -5.54
N PRO A 299 -7.35 11.44 -5.21
CA PRO A 299 -6.04 10.99 -4.72
C PRO A 299 -4.91 11.13 -5.74
N LEU A 300 -5.19 11.19 -7.04
CA LEU A 300 -4.20 11.44 -8.08
C LEU A 300 -3.63 12.87 -8.06
N LEU A 301 -4.22 13.77 -7.30
CA LEU A 301 -3.66 15.10 -7.04
C LEU A 301 -2.64 15.12 -5.88
N PHE A 302 -2.56 14.04 -5.11
CA PHE A 302 -1.58 13.94 -4.03
C PHE A 302 -0.19 13.67 -4.59
N ASN A 303 0.75 14.59 -4.33
CA ASN A 303 2.14 14.40 -4.74
C ASN A 303 2.79 13.26 -3.93
N GLY A 304 3.21 12.19 -4.60
CA GLY A 304 3.78 11.00 -3.96
C GLY A 304 2.85 9.79 -3.90
N ILE A 305 1.65 9.82 -4.52
CA ILE A 305 0.71 8.68 -4.55
C ILE A 305 1.36 7.38 -5.03
N TYR A 306 2.21 7.44 -6.04
CA TYR A 306 2.89 6.26 -6.58
C TYR A 306 3.87 5.64 -5.58
N ASP A 307 4.56 6.48 -4.78
CA ASP A 307 5.47 6.02 -3.75
C ASP A 307 4.71 5.37 -2.59
N LEU A 308 3.57 5.95 -2.17
CA LEU A 308 2.71 5.37 -1.13
C LEU A 308 2.16 4.00 -1.55
N ILE A 309 1.71 3.87 -2.81
CA ILE A 309 1.21 2.59 -3.34
C ILE A 309 2.33 1.55 -3.37
N ARG A 310 3.51 1.93 -3.86
CA ARG A 310 4.67 1.06 -3.92
C ARG A 310 5.07 0.60 -2.54
N PHE A 311 5.28 1.51 -1.62
CA PHE A 311 5.67 1.21 -0.25
C PHE A 311 4.66 0.31 0.47
N ALA A 312 3.35 0.59 0.36
CA ALA A 312 2.33 -0.27 0.95
C ALA A 312 2.34 -1.69 0.35
N THR A 313 2.59 -1.81 -0.97
CA THR A 313 2.67 -3.12 -1.65
C THR A 313 3.92 -3.90 -1.20
N GLU A 314 5.05 -3.22 -1.05
CA GLU A 314 6.31 -3.78 -0.53
C GLU A 314 6.15 -4.25 0.91
N GLU A 315 5.38 -3.53 1.72
CA GLU A 315 5.02 -3.89 3.08
C GLU A 315 3.98 -5.04 3.17
N GLY A 316 3.60 -5.66 2.06
CA GLY A 316 2.66 -6.78 2.00
C GLY A 316 1.20 -6.39 2.19
N ILE A 317 0.86 -5.12 1.97
CA ILE A 317 -0.51 -4.62 2.05
C ILE A 317 -1.10 -4.55 0.64
N CYS A 318 -2.28 -5.12 0.44
CA CYS A 318 -3.00 -4.99 -0.82
C CYS A 318 -3.49 -3.55 -1.02
N THR A 319 -3.16 -2.94 -2.16
CA THR A 319 -3.51 -1.54 -2.44
C THR A 319 -4.70 -1.41 -3.37
N SER A 320 -5.57 -0.46 -3.09
CA SER A 320 -6.68 -0.07 -3.95
C SER A 320 -6.82 1.45 -4.01
N LEU A 321 -7.34 1.98 -5.12
CA LEU A 321 -7.50 3.40 -5.39
C LEU A 321 -8.95 3.73 -5.74
N GLY A 322 -9.53 4.72 -5.08
CA GLY A 322 -10.83 5.31 -5.47
C GLY A 322 -10.60 6.64 -6.20
N THR A 323 -10.99 6.74 -7.46
CA THR A 323 -10.76 7.94 -8.29
C THR A 323 -12.00 8.34 -9.09
N ASN A 324 -12.11 9.61 -9.43
CA ASN A 324 -13.09 10.07 -10.41
C ASN A 324 -12.72 9.67 -11.85
N GLY A 325 -11.48 9.21 -12.07
CA GLY A 325 -10.97 8.67 -13.32
C GLY A 325 -10.61 9.70 -14.39
N THR A 326 -10.87 11.00 -14.15
CA THR A 326 -10.67 12.04 -15.18
C THR A 326 -9.21 12.41 -15.42
N LEU A 327 -8.34 12.14 -14.45
CA LEU A 327 -6.88 12.36 -14.52
C LEU A 327 -6.11 11.13 -14.99
N VAL A 328 -6.79 10.02 -15.26
CA VAL A 328 -6.13 8.78 -15.67
C VAL A 328 -5.81 8.82 -17.16
N THR A 329 -4.57 9.16 -17.50
CA THR A 329 -4.00 9.02 -18.85
C THR A 329 -3.40 7.62 -19.05
N LYS A 330 -2.86 7.34 -20.24
CA LYS A 330 -2.12 6.09 -20.52
C LYS A 330 -0.90 5.96 -19.60
N GLU A 331 -0.17 7.05 -19.42
CA GLU A 331 1.05 7.16 -18.60
C GLU A 331 0.72 6.99 -17.10
N VAL A 332 -0.36 7.64 -16.63
CA VAL A 332 -0.85 7.47 -15.25
C VAL A 332 -1.24 6.02 -14.98
N ALA A 333 -1.98 5.38 -15.89
CA ALA A 333 -2.36 3.98 -15.73
C ALA A 333 -1.14 3.03 -15.70
N LYS A 334 -0.11 3.30 -16.52
CA LYS A 334 1.15 2.57 -16.51
C LYS A 334 1.89 2.74 -15.17
N LYS A 335 2.07 3.99 -14.70
CA LYS A 335 2.72 4.30 -13.41
C LYS A 335 2.00 3.64 -12.23
N LEU A 336 0.66 3.66 -12.20
CA LEU A 336 -0.14 2.97 -11.17
C LEU A 336 0.11 1.47 -11.16
N LYS A 337 0.20 0.83 -12.34
CA LYS A 337 0.54 -0.59 -12.46
C LYS A 337 1.94 -0.90 -11.95
N GLU A 338 2.92 -0.11 -12.38
CA GLU A 338 4.33 -0.23 -11.98
C GLU A 338 4.55 -0.01 -10.47
N SER A 339 3.72 0.84 -9.84
CA SER A 339 3.71 1.04 -8.38
C SER A 339 3.10 -0.14 -7.61
N GLY A 340 2.57 -1.15 -8.28
CA GLY A 340 2.01 -2.34 -7.63
C GLY A 340 0.50 -2.26 -7.35
N LEU A 341 -0.21 -1.22 -7.81
CA LEU A 341 -1.65 -1.08 -7.57
C LEU A 341 -2.44 -2.28 -8.11
N LYS A 342 -3.30 -2.87 -7.28
CA LYS A 342 -4.06 -4.08 -7.63
C LYS A 342 -5.48 -3.79 -8.10
N LYS A 343 -6.14 -2.82 -7.48
CA LYS A 343 -7.55 -2.52 -7.71
C LYS A 343 -7.77 -1.03 -7.89
N VAL A 344 -8.63 -0.65 -8.82
CA VAL A 344 -9.10 0.73 -8.96
C VAL A 344 -10.62 0.74 -9.00
N VAL A 345 -11.20 1.68 -8.28
CA VAL A 345 -12.63 1.94 -8.28
C VAL A 345 -12.87 3.29 -8.95
N VAL A 346 -13.44 3.28 -10.15
CA VAL A 346 -13.75 4.48 -10.93
C VAL A 346 -15.19 4.91 -10.68
N SER A 347 -15.40 6.17 -10.37
CA SER A 347 -16.72 6.74 -10.09
C SER A 347 -17.48 7.08 -11.37
N ILE A 348 -18.65 6.45 -11.61
CA ILE A 348 -19.51 6.70 -12.77
C ILE A 348 -20.98 6.63 -12.34
N ASP A 349 -21.78 7.70 -12.53
CA ASP A 349 -23.14 7.83 -11.97
C ASP A 349 -24.26 7.82 -13.03
N GLY A 350 -24.14 6.98 -14.04
CA GLY A 350 -25.16 6.82 -15.07
C GLY A 350 -24.62 6.97 -16.49
N ASN A 351 -25.48 7.42 -17.42
CA ASN A 351 -25.10 7.74 -18.79
C ASN A 351 -24.31 9.07 -18.88
N LYS A 352 -23.88 9.47 -20.09
CA LYS A 352 -23.09 10.69 -20.30
C LYS A 352 -23.82 11.95 -19.77
N LYS A 353 -25.09 12.12 -20.11
CA LYS A 353 -25.89 13.30 -19.72
C LYS A 353 -26.00 13.40 -18.19
N THR A 354 -26.40 12.32 -17.57
CA THR A 354 -26.61 12.24 -16.11
C THR A 354 -25.31 12.35 -15.33
N HIS A 355 -24.27 11.64 -15.76
CA HIS A 355 -22.97 11.74 -15.11
C HIS A 355 -22.40 13.16 -15.21
N ASP A 356 -22.46 13.77 -16.39
CA ASP A 356 -21.94 15.12 -16.59
C ASP A 356 -22.75 16.18 -15.83
N LYS A 357 -24.06 15.98 -15.64
CA LYS A 357 -24.89 16.82 -14.77
C LYS A 357 -24.45 16.74 -13.30
N ILE A 358 -24.09 15.54 -12.83
CA ILE A 358 -23.71 15.28 -11.43
C ILE A 358 -22.25 15.69 -11.16
N ARG A 359 -21.33 15.34 -12.06
CA ARG A 359 -19.89 15.46 -11.83
C ARG A 359 -19.18 16.53 -12.66
N GLY A 360 -19.94 17.28 -13.47
CA GLY A 360 -19.42 18.34 -14.33
C GLY A 360 -19.25 17.89 -15.79
N ARG A 361 -19.39 18.88 -16.68
CA ARG A 361 -19.41 18.69 -18.15
C ARG A 361 -18.16 17.98 -18.68
N LYS A 362 -18.32 17.08 -19.65
CA LYS A 362 -17.25 16.31 -20.32
C LYS A 362 -16.48 15.31 -19.43
N ASN A 363 -16.87 15.10 -18.18
CA ASN A 363 -16.16 14.20 -17.27
C ASN A 363 -16.51 12.72 -17.47
N TYR A 364 -17.70 12.39 -18.02
CA TYR A 364 -18.03 11.02 -18.38
C TYR A 364 -17.04 10.40 -19.36
N GLN A 365 -16.73 11.12 -20.44
CA GLN A 365 -15.79 10.61 -21.45
C GLN A 365 -14.39 10.42 -20.86
N LYS A 366 -13.90 11.39 -20.07
CA LYS A 366 -12.60 11.28 -19.38
C LYS A 366 -12.56 10.06 -18.45
N ALA A 367 -13.58 9.88 -17.59
CA ALA A 367 -13.67 8.75 -16.67
C ALA A 367 -13.71 7.39 -17.41
N MET A 368 -14.47 7.30 -18.51
CA MET A 368 -14.54 6.10 -19.34
C MET A 368 -13.23 5.79 -20.08
N HIS A 369 -12.48 6.81 -20.50
CA HIS A 369 -11.14 6.62 -21.07
C HIS A 369 -10.16 6.14 -19.98
N GLY A 370 -10.20 6.76 -18.80
CA GLY A 370 -9.39 6.35 -17.66
C GLY A 370 -9.64 4.88 -17.29
N LEU A 371 -10.91 4.46 -17.20
CA LEU A 371 -11.29 3.07 -16.97
C LEU A 371 -10.69 2.14 -18.02
N LYS A 372 -10.76 2.50 -19.31
CA LYS A 372 -10.20 1.71 -20.41
C LYS A 372 -8.66 1.61 -20.33
N TYR A 373 -7.96 2.70 -19.98
CA TYR A 373 -6.51 2.69 -19.82
C TYR A 373 -6.07 1.79 -18.66
N LEU A 374 -6.78 1.84 -17.51
CA LEU A 374 -6.52 0.97 -16.37
C LEU A 374 -6.69 -0.52 -16.73
N GLN A 375 -7.77 -0.87 -17.43
CA GLN A 375 -8.01 -2.24 -17.90
C GLN A 375 -6.93 -2.74 -18.85
N LYS A 376 -6.50 -1.90 -19.82
CA LYS A 376 -5.43 -2.24 -20.76
C LYS A 376 -4.09 -2.52 -20.07
N ASN A 377 -3.84 -1.91 -18.90
CA ASN A 377 -2.67 -2.17 -18.08
C ASN A 377 -2.86 -3.36 -17.11
N GLY A 378 -3.94 -4.13 -17.23
CA GLY A 378 -4.20 -5.32 -16.39
C GLY A 378 -4.47 -4.99 -14.92
N ILE A 379 -4.99 -3.79 -14.61
CA ILE A 379 -5.44 -3.43 -13.27
C ILE A 379 -6.90 -3.89 -13.12
N ASN A 380 -7.23 -4.49 -11.97
CA ASN A 380 -8.61 -4.89 -11.67
C ASN A 380 -9.48 -3.66 -11.46
N VAL A 381 -10.31 -3.33 -12.45
CA VAL A 381 -11.16 -2.15 -12.41
C VAL A 381 -12.57 -2.49 -11.95
N ARG A 382 -13.09 -1.65 -11.07
CA ARG A 382 -14.48 -1.66 -10.61
C ARG A 382 -15.12 -0.29 -10.85
N VAL A 383 -16.42 -0.26 -10.98
CA VAL A 383 -17.20 0.98 -11.05
C VAL A 383 -17.89 1.20 -9.71
N ASN A 384 -17.89 2.44 -9.24
CA ASN A 384 -18.70 2.89 -8.11
C ASN A 384 -19.72 3.91 -8.62
N SER A 385 -20.99 3.73 -8.29
CA SER A 385 -22.08 4.61 -8.69
C SER A 385 -22.91 5.01 -7.47
N VAL A 386 -23.11 6.30 -7.27
CA VAL A 386 -24.01 6.81 -6.23
C VAL A 386 -25.40 6.90 -6.83
N ILE A 387 -26.39 6.20 -6.23
CA ILE A 387 -27.74 6.19 -6.71
C ILE A 387 -28.61 7.21 -5.96
N MET A 388 -29.35 8.00 -6.73
CA MET A 388 -30.29 9.02 -6.30
C MET A 388 -31.58 8.85 -7.08
N LYS A 389 -32.73 9.39 -6.64
CA LYS A 389 -33.98 9.37 -7.42
C LYS A 389 -33.78 9.91 -8.83
N SER A 390 -33.04 11.01 -8.96
CA SER A 390 -32.78 11.69 -10.23
C SER A 390 -31.92 10.93 -11.25
N ASN A 391 -31.18 9.88 -10.83
CA ASN A 391 -30.34 9.09 -11.73
C ASN A 391 -30.61 7.58 -11.67
N MET A 392 -31.66 7.16 -10.98
CA MET A 392 -31.96 5.77 -10.66
C MET A 392 -32.00 4.88 -11.91
N GLU A 393 -32.76 5.29 -12.92
CA GLU A 393 -32.88 4.54 -14.18
C GLU A 393 -31.53 4.42 -14.92
N ASP A 394 -30.75 5.48 -14.94
CA ASP A 394 -29.47 5.47 -15.62
C ASP A 394 -28.43 4.61 -14.90
N VAL A 395 -28.49 4.55 -13.56
CA VAL A 395 -27.65 3.64 -12.76
C VAL A 395 -28.04 2.18 -13.00
N ILE A 396 -29.35 1.87 -13.11
CA ILE A 396 -29.83 0.53 -13.47
C ILE A 396 -29.29 0.12 -14.86
N LYS A 397 -29.43 1.00 -15.87
CA LYS A 397 -28.90 0.76 -17.22
C LYS A 397 -27.36 0.59 -17.19
N LEU A 398 -26.65 1.42 -16.42
CA LEU A 398 -25.20 1.31 -16.24
C LEU A 398 -24.82 -0.02 -15.60
N ALA A 399 -25.53 -0.46 -14.56
CA ALA A 399 -25.27 -1.73 -13.89
C ALA A 399 -25.40 -2.92 -14.85
N LYS A 400 -26.46 -2.96 -15.66
CA LYS A 400 -26.64 -3.97 -16.71
C LYS A 400 -25.51 -3.93 -17.75
N LYS A 401 -25.09 -2.72 -18.18
CA LYS A 401 -23.97 -2.54 -19.12
C LYS A 401 -22.65 -3.03 -18.54
N MET A 402 -22.35 -2.74 -17.27
CA MET A 402 -21.12 -3.18 -16.60
C MET A 402 -21.12 -4.69 -16.40
N SER A 403 -22.24 -5.28 -15.99
CA SER A 403 -22.40 -6.73 -15.86
C SER A 403 -22.10 -7.47 -17.17
N ARG A 404 -22.64 -7.01 -18.30
CA ARG A 404 -22.35 -7.57 -19.64
C ARG A 404 -20.87 -7.50 -20.00
N LYS A 405 -20.19 -6.43 -19.57
CA LYS A 405 -18.73 -6.24 -19.78
C LYS A 405 -17.87 -6.98 -18.77
N LYS A 406 -18.46 -7.75 -17.87
CA LYS A 406 -17.76 -8.43 -16.74
C LYS A 406 -16.98 -7.45 -15.84
N ILE A 407 -17.45 -6.21 -15.72
CA ILE A 407 -16.89 -5.19 -14.82
C ILE A 407 -17.78 -5.14 -13.58
N THR A 408 -17.17 -5.32 -12.40
CA THR A 408 -17.92 -5.20 -11.15
C THR A 408 -18.34 -3.75 -10.92
N ILE A 409 -19.62 -3.55 -10.67
CA ILE A 409 -20.17 -2.27 -10.23
C ILE A 409 -20.71 -2.37 -8.80
N PHE A 410 -20.39 -1.38 -7.98
CA PHE A 410 -20.93 -1.22 -6.64
C PHE A 410 -21.86 0.01 -6.61
N ILE A 411 -23.13 -0.22 -6.34
CA ILE A 411 -24.14 0.83 -6.27
C ILE A 411 -24.19 1.33 -4.82
N ARG A 412 -23.75 2.56 -4.62
CA ARG A 412 -23.72 3.23 -3.31
C ARG A 412 -25.00 4.02 -3.09
N ARG A 413 -25.49 3.96 -1.87
CA ARG A 413 -26.55 4.86 -1.43
C ARG A 413 -26.05 6.31 -1.44
N PHE A 414 -26.89 7.22 -1.90
CA PHE A 414 -26.69 8.64 -1.66
C PHE A 414 -27.03 8.96 -0.19
N ILE A 415 -26.19 9.77 0.43
CA ILE A 415 -26.41 10.34 1.76
C ILE A 415 -26.33 11.85 1.60
N SER A 416 -27.35 12.54 2.10
CA SER A 416 -27.46 14.00 2.09
C SER A 416 -26.45 14.60 3.07
N SER A 417 -25.26 14.91 2.58
CA SER A 417 -24.16 15.45 3.34
C SER A 417 -23.20 16.25 2.46
N GLY A 418 -22.34 17.03 3.06
CA GLY A 418 -21.36 17.85 2.37
C GLY A 418 -22.03 18.76 1.34
N ARG A 419 -21.56 18.75 0.08
CA ARG A 419 -22.15 19.53 -1.00
C ARG A 419 -23.55 19.07 -1.40
N GLY A 420 -23.87 17.80 -1.16
CA GLY A 420 -25.18 17.22 -1.43
C GLY A 420 -26.22 17.46 -0.33
N LYS A 421 -25.94 18.22 0.71
CA LYS A 421 -26.85 18.41 1.86
C LYS A 421 -28.24 18.91 1.45
N HIS A 422 -28.34 19.75 0.44
CA HIS A 422 -29.60 20.28 -0.10
C HIS A 422 -30.35 19.30 -1.04
N LEU A 423 -29.84 18.11 -1.27
CA LEU A 423 -30.41 17.10 -2.17
C LEU A 423 -31.17 15.99 -1.43
N GLU A 424 -31.69 16.22 -0.23
CA GLU A 424 -32.35 15.22 0.61
C GLU A 424 -33.49 14.50 -0.12
N ASN A 425 -34.30 15.24 -0.87
CA ASN A 425 -35.41 14.70 -1.66
C ASN A 425 -34.96 13.68 -2.75
N ASN A 426 -33.65 13.62 -3.05
CA ASN A 426 -33.07 12.63 -3.95
C ASN A 426 -32.66 11.32 -3.26
N MET A 427 -32.79 11.21 -1.94
CA MET A 427 -32.55 9.95 -1.24
C MET A 427 -33.62 8.91 -1.61
N LEU A 428 -33.20 7.68 -1.84
CA LEU A 428 -34.08 6.56 -2.12
C LEU A 428 -34.75 6.08 -0.84
N ASN A 429 -36.07 5.81 -0.94
CA ASN A 429 -36.83 5.12 0.09
C ASN A 429 -36.90 3.60 -0.19
N LYS A 430 -37.62 2.84 0.65
CA LYS A 430 -37.79 1.39 0.52
C LYS A 430 -38.35 0.98 -0.83
N LYS A 431 -39.42 1.65 -1.29
CA LYS A 431 -40.07 1.34 -2.58
C LYS A 431 -39.11 1.54 -3.76
N ASP A 432 -38.28 2.59 -3.71
CA ASP A 432 -37.26 2.86 -4.72
C ASP A 432 -36.23 1.73 -4.77
N TYR A 433 -35.74 1.27 -3.58
CA TYR A 433 -34.79 0.16 -3.52
C TYR A 433 -35.37 -1.17 -3.99
N ASP A 434 -36.65 -1.46 -3.68
CA ASP A 434 -37.35 -2.65 -4.16
C ASP A 434 -37.50 -2.62 -5.68
N TYR A 435 -37.83 -1.47 -6.24
CA TYR A 435 -37.85 -1.26 -7.68
C TYR A 435 -36.49 -1.54 -8.33
N VAL A 436 -35.40 -0.95 -7.80
CA VAL A 436 -34.02 -1.18 -8.30
C VAL A 436 -33.65 -2.65 -8.22
N ARG A 437 -33.98 -3.31 -7.11
CA ARG A 437 -33.69 -4.74 -6.90
C ARG A 437 -34.40 -5.60 -7.94
N ASN A 438 -35.71 -5.37 -8.17
CA ASN A 438 -36.49 -6.09 -9.15
C ASN A 438 -35.94 -5.90 -10.57
N LYS A 439 -35.57 -4.67 -10.95
CA LYS A 439 -34.96 -4.37 -12.26
C LYS A 439 -33.60 -5.00 -12.48
N LEU A 440 -32.85 -5.29 -11.40
CA LEU A 440 -31.51 -5.90 -11.42
C LEU A 440 -31.52 -7.37 -11.00
N GLN A 441 -32.68 -8.02 -10.83
CA GLN A 441 -32.80 -9.38 -10.28
C GLN A 441 -31.89 -10.40 -10.98
N LYS A 442 -31.84 -10.39 -12.33
CA LYS A 442 -30.99 -11.30 -13.12
C LYS A 442 -29.50 -11.09 -12.87
N GLU A 443 -29.04 -9.84 -12.75
CA GLU A 443 -27.65 -9.47 -12.50
C GLU A 443 -27.25 -9.76 -11.06
N LEU A 444 -28.14 -9.53 -10.11
CA LEU A 444 -27.93 -9.82 -8.69
C LEU A 444 -27.87 -11.33 -8.42
N ALA A 445 -28.69 -12.14 -9.10
CA ALA A 445 -28.69 -13.60 -8.95
C ALA A 445 -27.32 -14.22 -9.31
N LYS A 446 -26.61 -13.64 -10.27
CA LYS A 446 -25.27 -14.12 -10.69
C LYS A 446 -24.19 -13.85 -9.66
N LYS A 447 -24.44 -13.09 -8.59
CA LYS A 447 -23.53 -12.75 -7.45
C LYS A 447 -22.12 -12.22 -7.81
N THR A 448 -21.87 -11.87 -9.08
CA THR A 448 -20.51 -11.66 -9.59
C THR A 448 -20.18 -10.19 -9.88
N TYR A 449 -21.10 -9.46 -10.55
CA TYR A 449 -20.75 -8.15 -11.10
C TYR A 449 -21.56 -6.98 -10.55
N VAL A 450 -22.72 -7.20 -9.98
CA VAL A 450 -23.55 -6.13 -9.40
C VAL A 450 -23.67 -6.32 -7.91
N ASN A 451 -23.22 -5.32 -7.16
CA ASN A 451 -23.29 -5.24 -5.70
C ASN A 451 -23.82 -3.87 -5.30
N GLY A 452 -24.30 -3.73 -4.08
CA GLY A 452 -24.72 -2.43 -3.59
C GLY A 452 -25.40 -2.48 -2.23
N HIS A 453 -25.47 -1.35 -1.56
CA HIS A 453 -26.21 -1.19 -0.33
C HIS A 453 -27.70 -1.49 -0.58
N TYR A 454 -28.32 -2.26 0.29
CA TYR A 454 -29.72 -2.73 0.19
C TYR A 454 -30.07 -3.61 -1.00
N LEU A 455 -29.11 -3.95 -1.85
CA LEU A 455 -29.37 -4.81 -3.00
C LEU A 455 -29.14 -6.29 -2.67
N ARG A 456 -28.36 -6.57 -1.64
CA ARG A 456 -28.05 -7.93 -1.16
C ARG A 456 -28.00 -7.97 0.36
N ASN A 457 -28.50 -9.03 0.95
CA ASN A 457 -28.52 -9.26 2.39
C ASN A 457 -27.21 -9.90 2.90
N ASP A 458 -26.32 -10.33 2.01
CA ASP A 458 -25.10 -11.09 2.32
C ASP A 458 -23.79 -10.27 2.20
N GLU A 459 -23.89 -8.94 2.16
CA GLU A 459 -22.72 -8.07 2.03
C GLU A 459 -21.76 -8.22 3.24
N GLY A 460 -20.61 -8.78 2.96
CA GLY A 460 -19.51 -8.88 3.95
C GLY A 460 -19.47 -10.17 4.77
N VAL A 461 -20.37 -11.12 4.55
CA VAL A 461 -20.31 -12.43 5.19
C VAL A 461 -19.32 -13.33 4.45
N ASN A 462 -18.36 -13.89 5.17
CA ASN A 462 -17.49 -14.94 4.63
C ASN A 462 -18.21 -16.29 4.76
N PRO A 463 -18.46 -17.01 3.65
CA PRO A 463 -19.20 -18.29 3.70
C PRO A 463 -18.44 -19.42 4.39
N ARG A 464 -17.11 -19.33 4.55
CA ARG A 464 -16.28 -20.39 5.12
C ARG A 464 -16.44 -20.55 6.64
N ILE A 465 -16.49 -19.44 7.37
CA ILE A 465 -16.57 -19.43 8.82
C ILE A 465 -17.66 -18.44 9.24
N LYS A 466 -18.63 -18.93 10.03
CA LYS A 466 -19.61 -18.05 10.66
C LYS A 466 -18.98 -17.43 11.91
N LEU A 467 -18.86 -16.12 11.90
CA LEU A 467 -18.37 -15.34 13.04
C LEU A 467 -19.56 -14.61 13.65
N PRO A 468 -20.05 -15.05 14.83
CA PRO A 468 -21.29 -14.53 15.42
C PRO A 468 -21.19 -13.04 15.79
N PHE A 469 -19.98 -12.54 16.05
CA PHE A 469 -19.71 -11.14 16.36
C PHE A 469 -19.63 -10.23 15.12
N VAL A 470 -19.64 -10.79 13.91
CA VAL A 470 -19.60 -9.99 12.66
C VAL A 470 -20.99 -9.60 12.26
N ILE A 471 -21.29 -8.30 12.36
CA ILE A 471 -22.54 -7.75 11.88
C ILE A 471 -22.57 -7.81 10.35
N ARG A 472 -23.63 -8.36 9.80
CA ARG A 472 -23.82 -8.43 8.34
C ARG A 472 -23.82 -7.02 7.74
N GLY A 473 -23.07 -6.85 6.65
CA GLY A 473 -23.12 -5.66 5.79
C GLY A 473 -22.25 -4.48 6.22
N CYS A 474 -22.16 -4.13 7.51
CA CYS A 474 -21.39 -2.98 7.96
C CYS A 474 -19.99 -3.34 8.43
N LYS A 475 -18.96 -2.70 7.85
CA LYS A 475 -17.55 -2.88 8.22
C LYS A 475 -17.02 -1.80 9.16
N ALA A 476 -17.79 -0.74 9.37
CA ALA A 476 -17.41 0.42 10.17
C ALA A 476 -17.04 0.03 11.60
N GLY A 477 -15.82 0.35 12.03
CA GLY A 477 -15.31 0.06 13.35
C GLY A 477 -15.28 -1.43 13.74
N GLN A 478 -15.54 -2.37 12.81
CA GLN A 478 -15.34 -3.81 13.03
C GLN A 478 -14.14 -4.35 12.25
N ARG A 479 -14.00 -3.93 11.00
CA ARG A 479 -12.98 -4.40 10.07
C ARG A 479 -12.38 -3.28 9.26
N ALA A 480 -12.96 -2.10 9.30
CA ALA A 480 -12.52 -0.95 8.53
C ALA A 480 -12.64 0.33 9.34
N ILE A 481 -11.69 1.22 9.12
CA ILE A 481 -11.71 2.60 9.59
C ILE A 481 -11.43 3.54 8.42
N THR A 482 -11.74 4.83 8.62
CA THR A 482 -11.38 5.90 7.70
C THR A 482 -10.47 6.89 8.42
N ILE A 483 -9.36 7.23 7.78
CA ILE A 483 -8.45 8.28 8.24
C ILE A 483 -8.58 9.44 7.27
N LEU A 484 -8.90 10.61 7.82
CA LEU A 484 -9.07 11.85 7.08
C LEU A 484 -7.70 12.50 6.77
N PRO A 485 -7.63 13.45 5.84
CA PRO A 485 -6.36 14.07 5.46
C PRO A 485 -5.61 14.75 6.62
N ASN A 486 -6.30 15.28 7.62
CA ASN A 486 -5.72 15.88 8.82
C ASN A 486 -5.30 14.88 9.91
N GLY A 487 -5.49 13.58 9.67
CA GLY A 487 -5.16 12.52 10.60
C GLY A 487 -6.30 12.09 11.53
N ASP A 488 -7.47 12.72 11.47
CA ASP A 488 -8.63 12.31 12.25
C ASP A 488 -9.11 10.91 11.85
N ILE A 489 -9.42 10.09 12.84
CA ILE A 489 -9.89 8.72 12.67
C ILE A 489 -11.40 8.68 12.85
N ASN A 490 -12.08 8.07 11.89
CA ASN A 490 -13.51 7.84 11.92
C ASN A 490 -13.83 6.37 11.61
N LEU A 491 -14.95 5.87 12.12
CA LEU A 491 -15.38 4.50 11.87
C LEU A 491 -15.71 4.25 10.41
N CYS A 492 -16.21 5.25 9.68
CA CYS A 492 -16.35 5.25 8.22
C CYS A 492 -16.48 6.67 7.67
N GLY A 493 -16.23 6.83 6.35
CA GLY A 493 -16.32 8.13 5.68
C GLY A 493 -17.74 8.74 5.68
N PHE A 494 -18.80 7.93 5.80
CA PHE A 494 -20.17 8.44 5.90
C PHE A 494 -20.44 9.09 7.27
N LEU A 495 -19.93 8.51 8.35
CA LEU A 495 -20.03 9.10 9.69
C LEU A 495 -19.21 10.39 9.76
N ALA A 496 -17.98 10.37 9.23
CA ALA A 496 -17.14 11.56 9.16
C ALA A 496 -17.81 12.74 8.44
N ALA A 497 -18.54 12.45 7.37
CA ALA A 497 -19.21 13.48 6.58
C ALA A 497 -20.53 14.00 7.20
N GLN A 498 -21.00 13.39 8.27
CA GLN A 498 -22.21 13.77 9.02
C GLN A 498 -21.86 14.43 10.36
N ASP A 499 -20.64 14.95 10.51
CA ASP A 499 -20.15 15.57 11.74
C ASP A 499 -20.25 14.64 12.96
N PHE A 500 -20.22 13.32 12.71
CA PHE A 500 -20.13 12.35 13.81
C PHE A 500 -18.76 12.48 14.49
N PRO A 501 -18.68 12.45 15.83
CA PRO A 501 -17.43 12.64 16.53
C PRO A 501 -16.32 11.74 16.00
N LYS A 502 -15.13 12.31 15.78
CA LYS A 502 -13.95 11.50 15.52
C LYS A 502 -13.68 10.59 16.72
N VAL A 503 -13.15 9.42 16.45
CA VAL A 503 -12.79 8.47 17.51
C VAL A 503 -11.35 8.61 17.99
N GLY A 504 -10.56 9.46 17.31
CA GLY A 504 -9.17 9.79 17.65
C GLY A 504 -8.47 10.53 16.52
N ASN A 505 -7.19 10.84 16.71
CA ASN A 505 -6.32 11.39 15.68
C ASN A 505 -4.99 10.64 15.68
N ILE A 506 -4.44 10.32 14.51
CA ILE A 506 -3.19 9.53 14.38
C ILE A 506 -1.97 10.21 14.99
N LYS A 507 -1.98 11.54 15.12
CA LYS A 507 -0.90 12.34 15.71
C LYS A 507 -0.90 12.27 17.24
N GLU A 508 -2.04 11.89 17.84
CA GLU A 508 -2.30 11.85 19.27
C GLU A 508 -2.26 10.41 19.84
N LEU A 509 -2.12 9.40 18.95
CA LEU A 509 -2.16 7.99 19.36
C LEU A 509 -0.76 7.46 19.68
N ASP A 510 -0.57 7.03 20.91
CA ASP A 510 0.63 6.31 21.36
C ASP A 510 0.61 4.87 20.86
N ASP A 511 -0.49 4.14 21.08
CA ASP A 511 -0.68 2.74 20.66
C ASP A 511 -1.99 2.53 19.88
N PHE A 512 -1.85 2.14 18.61
CA PHE A 512 -3.00 1.81 17.76
C PHE A 512 -3.77 0.56 18.19
N LEU A 513 -3.12 -0.38 18.84
CA LEU A 513 -3.77 -1.62 19.27
C LEU A 513 -4.66 -1.36 20.48
N ASP A 514 -4.19 -0.58 21.45
CA ASP A 514 -4.99 -0.16 22.60
C ASP A 514 -6.19 0.70 22.18
N PHE A 515 -5.95 1.63 21.25
CA PHE A 515 -7.01 2.41 20.64
C PHE A 515 -8.07 1.53 19.95
N TRP A 516 -7.66 0.50 19.20
CA TRP A 516 -8.59 -0.44 18.56
C TRP A 516 -9.42 -1.21 19.58
N ILE A 517 -8.81 -1.68 20.67
CA ILE A 517 -9.49 -2.37 21.75
C ILE A 517 -10.52 -1.45 22.40
N LEU A 518 -10.14 -0.20 22.70
CA LEU A 518 -11.02 0.80 23.30
C LEU A 518 -12.25 1.09 22.45
N ILE A 519 -12.08 1.31 21.14
CA ILE A 519 -13.22 1.53 20.21
C ILE A 519 -14.18 0.35 20.25
N ASN A 520 -13.69 -0.88 20.26
CA ASN A 520 -14.54 -2.05 20.18
C ASN A 520 -15.18 -2.45 21.53
N LYS A 521 -14.74 -1.85 22.62
CA LYS A 521 -15.38 -1.93 23.95
C LYS A 521 -16.33 -0.76 24.22
N ASN A 522 -16.49 0.18 23.29
CA ASN A 522 -17.37 1.33 23.48
C ASN A 522 -18.84 0.89 23.51
N ASP A 523 -19.50 1.11 24.64
CA ASP A 523 -20.88 0.65 24.89
C ASP A 523 -21.89 1.23 23.90
N HIS A 524 -21.73 2.48 23.50
CA HIS A 524 -22.63 3.10 22.52
C HIS A 524 -22.54 2.40 21.15
N LEU A 525 -21.33 2.11 20.67
CA LEU A 525 -21.12 1.36 19.43
C LEU A 525 -21.62 -0.09 19.53
N LEU A 526 -21.40 -0.74 20.66
CA LEU A 526 -21.90 -2.09 20.92
C LEU A 526 -23.43 -2.09 20.94
N ASN A 527 -24.05 -1.12 21.60
CA ASN A 527 -25.50 -0.98 21.63
C ASN A 527 -26.10 -0.77 20.24
N LEU A 528 -25.52 0.14 19.43
CA LEU A 528 -25.95 0.35 18.04
C LEU A 528 -25.83 -0.94 17.22
N ARG A 529 -24.78 -1.71 17.42
CA ARG A 529 -24.52 -2.97 16.70
C ARG A 529 -25.50 -4.07 17.11
N ASN A 530 -25.73 -4.21 18.42
CA ASN A 530 -26.55 -5.29 18.97
C ASN A 530 -28.06 -5.07 18.74
N ASN A 531 -28.48 -3.84 18.55
CA ASN A 531 -29.88 -3.46 18.36
C ASN A 531 -30.24 -3.09 16.90
N LEU A 532 -29.46 -3.53 15.91
CA LEU A 532 -29.71 -3.22 14.50
C LEU A 532 -31.11 -3.58 14.03
N ASP A 533 -31.63 -4.75 14.45
CA ASP A 533 -32.98 -5.19 14.07
C ASP A 533 -34.07 -4.32 14.69
N LYS A 534 -33.89 -3.86 15.94
CA LYS A 534 -34.77 -2.92 16.61
C LYS A 534 -34.81 -1.58 15.86
N TYR A 535 -33.64 -1.05 15.51
CA TYR A 535 -33.55 0.21 14.77
C TYR A 535 -34.09 0.10 13.35
N ASN A 536 -33.90 -1.04 12.67
CA ASN A 536 -34.48 -1.28 11.37
C ASN A 536 -36.02 -1.26 11.38
N LYS A 537 -36.65 -1.82 12.43
CA LYS A 537 -38.10 -1.76 12.62
C LYS A 537 -38.59 -0.33 12.86
N LEU A 538 -37.93 0.42 13.74
CA LEU A 538 -38.24 1.82 14.02
C LEU A 538 -38.15 2.71 12.77
N LEU A 539 -37.16 2.48 11.94
CA LEU A 539 -36.93 3.23 10.69
C LEU A 539 -37.89 2.87 9.57
N ASN A 540 -38.73 1.84 9.76
CA ASN A 540 -39.57 1.28 8.70
C ASN A 540 -38.78 1.05 7.39
N VAL A 541 -37.50 0.71 7.49
CA VAL A 541 -36.62 0.37 6.37
C VAL A 541 -36.30 -1.11 6.43
N GLN A 542 -36.27 -1.72 5.27
CA GLN A 542 -35.86 -3.10 5.14
C GLN A 542 -34.38 -3.20 5.55
N GLU A 543 -34.09 -4.03 6.55
CA GLU A 543 -32.77 -4.40 7.08
C GLU A 543 -31.60 -3.49 6.64
N THR A 544 -31.45 -2.31 7.27
CA THR A 544 -30.26 -1.51 7.05
C THR A 544 -29.16 -1.91 8.03
N TYR A 545 -28.09 -2.46 7.51
CA TYR A 545 -26.90 -2.74 8.30
C TYR A 545 -25.90 -1.55 8.32
N CYS A 546 -26.36 -0.34 7.99
CA CYS A 546 -25.52 0.84 7.91
C CYS A 546 -25.61 1.67 9.21
N LEU A 547 -24.60 1.56 10.07
CA LEU A 547 -24.52 2.32 11.32
C LEU A 547 -24.61 3.83 11.12
N ALA A 548 -24.04 4.38 10.05
CA ALA A 548 -24.13 5.81 9.77
C ALA A 548 -25.56 6.29 9.51
N TYR A 549 -26.37 5.47 8.87
CA TYR A 549 -27.76 5.81 8.63
C TYR A 549 -28.57 5.80 9.93
N ILE A 550 -28.37 4.78 10.75
CA ILE A 550 -29.04 4.65 12.03
C ILE A 550 -28.64 5.80 12.96
N ALA A 551 -27.35 6.07 13.08
CA ALA A 551 -26.83 7.15 13.92
C ALA A 551 -27.40 8.53 13.51
N ASN A 552 -27.50 8.81 12.21
CA ASN A 552 -28.08 10.06 11.71
C ASN A 552 -29.56 10.17 12.09
N TYR A 553 -30.31 9.09 11.89
CA TYR A 553 -31.75 9.09 12.26
C TYR A 553 -31.97 9.30 13.75
N LEU A 554 -31.18 8.65 14.61
CA LEU A 554 -31.31 8.81 16.07
C LEU A 554 -30.96 10.25 16.49
N LYS A 555 -29.96 10.87 15.85
CA LYS A 555 -29.61 12.27 16.07
C LYS A 555 -30.73 13.23 15.68
N ASP A 556 -31.32 13.03 14.48
CA ASP A 556 -32.38 13.89 13.94
C ASP A 556 -33.69 13.78 14.75
N ASN A 557 -33.95 12.66 15.39
CA ASN A 557 -35.15 12.40 16.18
C ASN A 557 -34.93 12.48 17.71
N LYS A 558 -33.75 12.96 18.17
CA LYS A 558 -33.37 13.10 19.59
C LYS A 558 -33.55 11.80 20.41
N LEU A 559 -33.36 10.63 19.79
CA LEU A 559 -33.49 9.30 20.38
C LEU A 559 -32.16 8.70 20.82
#